data_fccd77db3feeedac6b24bcece73e1a42
#
_entry.id   fccd77db3feeedac6b24bcece73e1a42
#
_cell.length_a   1.000
_cell.length_b   1.000
_cell.length_c   1.000
_cell.angle_alpha   90.00
_cell.angle_beta   90.00
_cell.angle_gamma   90.00
#
_symmetry.space_group_name_H-M   'P 1'
#
loop_
_entity.id
_entity.type
_entity.pdbx_description
1 polymer ?
#
loop_
_entity_poly.entity_id
_entity_poly.type
_entity_poly.pdbx_seq_one_letter_code
_entity_poly.pdbx_strand_id
1 'polypeptide(L)'
;MMQKNEIVKVKIEDIGVGGEGIGKVDGYTLFIKDAIIGDVVEAKVMKAKKNYGYARLMNVLTPSKDRVEEPVCPMARKCGGCQIQEMKYPAQLAFKESKVRGNLERIGEVPGELLDQIMHPVVGMDEEGMQPFRYRNKAQFPSGT
;
A
#
# COMPACT_ATOMS: atom_id res chain seq x y z
N MET A 1 -7.85 8.48 -23.13
CA MET A 1 -7.27 7.16 -22.78
C MET A 1 -5.85 7.35 -22.28
N MET A 2 -5.52 6.73 -21.19
CA MET A 2 -4.19 6.85 -20.54
C MET A 2 -3.10 6.30 -21.47
N GLN A 3 -2.00 7.04 -21.60
CA GLN A 3 -0.90 6.65 -22.47
C GLN A 3 0.38 6.36 -21.67
N LYS A 4 1.22 5.49 -22.23
CA LYS A 4 2.56 5.22 -21.67
C LYS A 4 3.40 6.51 -21.64
N ASN A 5 4.14 6.70 -20.56
CA ASN A 5 4.97 7.88 -20.27
C ASN A 5 4.21 9.17 -19.90
N GLU A 6 2.90 9.14 -19.87
CA GLU A 6 2.10 10.26 -19.37
C GLU A 6 2.36 10.48 -17.87
N ILE A 7 2.46 11.74 -17.47
CA ILE A 7 2.61 12.13 -16.05
C ILE A 7 1.27 12.63 -15.56
N VAL A 8 0.77 12.05 -14.49
CA VAL A 8 -0.53 12.34 -13.94
C VAL A 8 -0.48 12.59 -12.44
N LYS A 9 -1.39 13.43 -11.97
CA LYS A 9 -1.63 13.64 -10.54
C LYS A 9 -2.72 12.69 -10.07
N VAL A 10 -2.42 11.94 -9.02
CA VAL A 10 -3.31 10.89 -8.51
C VAL A 10 -3.45 11.00 -7.00
N LYS A 11 -4.68 10.92 -6.51
CA LYS A 11 -4.97 10.69 -5.09
C LYS A 11 -5.07 9.19 -4.85
N ILE A 12 -4.37 8.71 -3.84
CA ILE A 12 -4.36 7.29 -3.46
C ILE A 12 -5.53 7.02 -2.51
N GLU A 13 -6.40 6.12 -2.90
CA GLU A 13 -7.65 5.81 -2.21
C GLU A 13 -7.65 4.42 -1.55
N ASP A 14 -6.80 3.50 -2.04
CA ASP A 14 -6.72 2.13 -1.53
C ASP A 14 -5.31 1.56 -1.71
N ILE A 15 -5.08 0.38 -1.16
CA ILE A 15 -3.84 -0.40 -1.32
C ILE A 15 -4.18 -1.77 -1.91
N GLY A 16 -3.45 -2.16 -2.94
CA GLY A 16 -3.59 -3.46 -3.58
C GLY A 16 -2.98 -4.61 -2.79
N VAL A 17 -3.18 -5.82 -3.29
CA VAL A 17 -2.68 -7.06 -2.66
C VAL A 17 -1.16 -7.09 -2.56
N GLY A 18 -0.46 -6.51 -3.52
CA GLY A 18 1.01 -6.39 -3.53
C GLY A 18 1.57 -5.19 -2.77
N GLY A 19 0.72 -4.40 -2.11
CA GLY A 19 1.12 -3.20 -1.38
C GLY A 19 1.17 -1.93 -2.24
N GLU A 20 0.78 -2.00 -3.51
CA GLU A 20 0.72 -0.82 -4.38
C GLU A 20 -0.44 0.11 -3.98
N GLY A 21 -0.21 1.40 -3.98
CA GLY A 21 -1.27 2.39 -3.88
C GLY A 21 -2.18 2.34 -5.10
N ILE A 22 -3.47 2.43 -4.87
CA ILE A 22 -4.49 2.45 -5.92
C ILE A 22 -5.14 3.83 -5.95
N GLY A 23 -5.13 4.44 -7.12
CA GLY A 23 -5.84 5.70 -7.37
C GLY A 23 -6.52 5.68 -8.73
N LYS A 24 -7.43 6.62 -8.93
CA LYS A 24 -8.15 6.76 -10.20
C LYS A 24 -7.93 8.14 -10.80
N VAL A 25 -7.76 8.16 -12.12
CA VAL A 25 -7.73 9.38 -12.94
C VAL A 25 -8.78 9.23 -14.02
N ASP A 26 -9.82 10.08 -13.99
CA ASP A 26 -10.95 10.02 -14.93
C ASP A 26 -11.56 8.61 -15.06
N GLY A 27 -11.69 7.91 -13.94
CA GLY A 27 -12.22 6.55 -13.87
C GLY A 27 -11.21 5.44 -14.24
N TYR A 28 -10.01 5.80 -14.69
CA TYR A 28 -8.96 4.85 -15.01
C TYR A 28 -8.12 4.51 -13.76
N THR A 29 -8.00 3.22 -13.45
CA THR A 29 -7.30 2.75 -12.26
C THR A 29 -5.80 2.66 -12.47
N LEU A 30 -5.03 3.25 -11.57
CA LEU A 30 -3.57 3.16 -11.55
C LEU A 30 -3.06 2.48 -10.28
N PHE A 31 -2.12 1.55 -10.47
CA PHE A 31 -1.36 0.91 -9.40
C PHE A 31 0.01 1.57 -9.31
N ILE A 32 0.33 2.13 -8.14
CA ILE A 32 1.54 2.93 -7.92
C ILE A 32 2.30 2.39 -6.72
N LYS A 33 3.44 1.78 -6.98
CA LYS A 33 4.32 1.28 -5.92
C LYS A 33 4.84 2.44 -5.05
N ASP A 34 5.01 2.17 -3.76
CA ASP A 34 5.51 3.12 -2.73
C ASP A 34 4.57 4.29 -2.41
N ALA A 35 3.35 4.29 -2.95
CA ALA A 35 2.30 5.23 -2.59
C ALA A 35 1.34 4.63 -1.58
N ILE A 36 0.90 5.41 -0.59
CA ILE A 36 0.00 4.96 0.47
C ILE A 36 -1.34 5.71 0.44
N ILE A 37 -2.36 5.14 1.09
CA ILE A 37 -3.68 5.75 1.19
C ILE A 37 -3.57 7.16 1.78
N GLY A 38 -4.19 8.11 1.09
CA GLY A 38 -4.22 9.52 1.48
C GLY A 38 -3.15 10.38 0.81
N ASP A 39 -2.12 9.77 0.20
CA ASP A 39 -1.17 10.53 -0.62
C ASP A 39 -1.82 11.17 -1.83
N VAL A 40 -1.36 12.34 -2.18
CA VAL A 40 -1.53 12.91 -3.52
C VAL A 40 -0.17 12.91 -4.20
N VAL A 41 -0.06 12.20 -5.29
CA VAL A 41 1.22 11.92 -5.94
C VAL A 41 1.23 12.36 -7.40
N GLU A 42 2.42 12.63 -7.89
CA GLU A 42 2.73 12.69 -9.31
C GLU A 42 3.32 11.36 -9.73
N ALA A 43 2.72 10.73 -10.73
CA ALA A 43 3.12 9.41 -11.20
C ALA A 43 3.26 9.36 -12.71
N LYS A 44 4.28 8.63 -13.18
CA LYS A 44 4.53 8.39 -14.60
C LYS A 44 4.00 7.03 -15.00
N VAL A 45 3.09 7.00 -15.97
CA VAL A 45 2.50 5.76 -16.48
C VAL A 45 3.56 4.92 -17.18
N MET A 46 3.81 3.74 -16.66
CA MET A 46 4.79 2.80 -17.22
C MET A 46 4.15 1.80 -18.17
N LYS A 47 2.95 1.35 -17.84
CA LYS A 47 2.19 0.38 -18.63
C LYS A 47 0.70 0.72 -18.55
N ALA A 48 0.08 0.94 -19.69
CA ALA A 48 -1.36 1.17 -19.80
C ALA A 48 -2.04 -0.04 -20.42
N LYS A 49 -3.10 -0.52 -19.78
CA LYS A 49 -4.03 -1.53 -20.29
C LYS A 49 -5.40 -0.88 -20.51
N LYS A 50 -6.37 -1.62 -21.00
CA LYS A 50 -7.69 -1.07 -21.35
C LYS A 50 -8.39 -0.38 -20.16
N ASN A 51 -8.38 -0.99 -18.98
CA ASN A 51 -9.15 -0.52 -17.82
C ASN A 51 -8.28 -0.10 -16.63
N TYR A 52 -6.98 -0.41 -16.67
CA TYR A 52 -6.05 -0.08 -15.59
C TYR A 52 -4.62 0.01 -16.11
N GLY A 53 -3.73 0.55 -15.29
CA GLY A 53 -2.32 0.63 -15.61
C GLY A 53 -1.43 0.64 -14.38
N TYR A 54 -0.14 0.61 -14.63
CA TYR A 54 0.91 0.71 -13.62
C TYR A 54 1.68 2.00 -13.83
N ALA A 55 1.90 2.73 -12.76
CA ALA A 55 2.66 3.97 -12.80
C ALA A 55 3.77 3.97 -11.75
N ARG A 56 4.83 4.69 -12.04
CA ARG A 56 5.95 4.91 -11.14
C ARG A 56 5.73 6.20 -10.36
N LEU A 57 5.88 6.13 -9.04
CA LEU A 57 5.88 7.30 -8.18
C LEU A 57 7.06 8.22 -8.54
N MET A 58 6.75 9.44 -8.94
CA MET A 58 7.74 10.48 -9.23
C MET A 58 7.94 11.38 -8.03
N ASN A 59 6.86 11.97 -7.53
CA ASN A 59 6.85 12.85 -6.38
C ASN A 59 5.61 12.63 -5.51
N VAL A 60 5.77 12.80 -4.19
CA VAL A 60 4.63 12.93 -3.28
C VAL A 60 4.36 14.42 -3.14
N LEU A 61 3.24 14.87 -3.73
CA LEU A 61 2.84 16.29 -3.74
C LEU A 61 2.24 16.70 -2.40
N THR A 62 1.39 15.84 -1.85
CA THR A 62 0.81 16.00 -0.52
C THR A 62 0.89 14.66 0.18
N PRO A 63 1.76 14.53 1.19
CA PRO A 63 1.88 13.27 1.91
C PRO A 63 0.64 12.99 2.76
N SER A 64 0.26 11.71 2.86
CA SER A 64 -0.72 11.25 3.83
C SER A 64 -0.24 11.52 5.26
N LYS A 65 -1.18 11.78 6.18
CA LYS A 65 -0.88 11.83 7.61
C LYS A 65 -0.26 10.54 8.16
N ASP A 66 -0.52 9.45 7.48
CA ASP A 66 -0.05 8.10 7.84
C ASP A 66 1.27 7.72 7.16
N ARG A 67 1.86 8.62 6.36
CA ARG A 67 3.17 8.41 5.77
C ARG A 67 4.28 8.66 6.81
N VAL A 68 5.28 7.78 6.85
CA VAL A 68 6.47 8.02 7.68
C VAL A 68 7.26 9.20 7.12
N GLU A 69 7.80 10.04 8.00
CA GLU A 69 8.59 11.21 7.59
C GLU A 69 9.95 10.79 7.01
N GLU A 70 10.58 9.83 7.68
CA GLU A 70 11.84 9.24 7.23
C GLU A 70 11.72 7.73 7.12
N PRO A 71 12.04 7.12 5.97
CA PRO A 71 12.02 5.68 5.83
C PRO A 71 13.06 5.02 6.73
N VAL A 72 12.67 3.97 7.44
CA VAL A 72 13.55 3.20 8.33
C VAL A 72 14.71 2.56 7.56
N CYS A 73 14.47 2.19 6.32
CA CYS A 73 15.46 1.57 5.45
C CYS A 73 15.73 2.44 4.22
N PRO A 74 16.98 2.92 4.02
CA PRO A 74 17.32 3.76 2.87
C PRO A 74 17.24 3.01 1.54
N MET A 75 17.19 1.68 1.56
CA MET A 75 17.10 0.82 0.37
C MET A 75 15.66 0.40 0.03
N ALA A 76 14.67 0.86 0.79
CA ALA A 76 13.26 0.43 0.68
C ALA A 76 12.73 0.42 -0.75
N ARG A 77 12.91 1.51 -1.47
CA ARG A 77 12.40 1.67 -2.85
C ARG A 77 13.16 0.86 -3.90
N LYS A 78 14.42 0.52 -3.62
CA LYS A 78 15.29 -0.23 -4.55
C LYS A 78 15.23 -1.73 -4.30
N CYS A 79 15.23 -2.15 -3.05
CA CYS A 79 15.31 -3.54 -2.63
C CYS A 79 14.06 -4.35 -3.00
N GLY A 80 12.86 -3.78 -2.81
CA GLY A 80 11.60 -4.48 -3.08
C GLY A 80 11.23 -5.57 -2.07
N GLY A 81 11.99 -5.74 -0.99
CA GLY A 81 11.72 -6.72 0.07
C GLY A 81 10.57 -6.32 1.01
N CYS A 82 10.28 -5.01 1.10
CA CYS A 82 9.19 -4.47 1.90
C CYS A 82 8.23 -3.70 1.00
N GLN A 83 6.91 -3.86 1.23
CA GLN A 83 5.89 -3.27 0.38
C GLN A 83 5.19 -2.06 0.99
N ILE A 84 5.07 -2.00 2.31
CA ILE A 84 4.26 -0.98 3.00
C ILE A 84 5.00 -0.25 4.14
N GLN A 85 6.34 -0.27 4.15
CA GLN A 85 7.10 0.40 5.21
C GLN A 85 7.02 1.93 5.16
N GLU A 86 6.54 2.51 4.08
CA GLU A 86 6.25 3.94 3.95
C GLU A 86 5.07 4.38 4.82
N MET A 87 4.30 3.43 5.33
CA MET A 87 3.12 3.65 6.17
C MET A 87 3.48 3.51 7.64
N LYS A 88 3.00 4.44 8.48
CA LYS A 88 3.12 4.33 9.93
C LYS A 88 2.48 3.04 10.43
N TYR A 89 3.07 2.42 11.46
CA TYR A 89 2.67 1.10 11.90
C TYR A 89 1.18 0.98 12.32
N PRO A 90 0.59 1.93 13.05
CA PRO A 90 -0.85 1.88 13.33
C PRO A 90 -1.70 1.85 12.06
N ALA A 91 -1.32 2.58 11.03
CA ALA A 91 -2.01 2.56 9.74
C ALA A 91 -1.82 1.22 8.99
N GLN A 92 -0.65 0.58 9.12
CA GLN A 92 -0.43 -0.77 8.60
C GLN A 92 -1.39 -1.79 9.24
N LEU A 93 -1.59 -1.73 10.55
CA LEU A 93 -2.51 -2.60 11.27
C LEU A 93 -3.96 -2.37 10.83
N ALA A 94 -4.38 -1.11 10.75
CA ALA A 94 -5.71 -0.74 10.27
C ALA A 94 -5.96 -1.21 8.82
N PHE A 95 -4.97 -1.06 7.95
CA PHE A 95 -5.03 -1.54 6.57
C PHE A 95 -5.20 -3.07 6.51
N LYS A 96 -4.42 -3.81 7.28
CA LYS A 96 -4.48 -5.29 7.32
C LYS A 96 -5.85 -5.76 7.82
N GLU A 97 -6.36 -5.17 8.87
CA GLU A 97 -7.70 -5.47 9.40
C GLU A 97 -8.80 -5.20 8.37
N SER A 98 -8.78 -4.02 7.76
CA SER A 98 -9.71 -3.64 6.71
C SER A 98 -9.65 -4.58 5.49
N LYS A 99 -8.45 -5.05 5.14
CA LYS A 99 -8.25 -5.98 4.02
C LYS A 99 -8.88 -7.35 4.31
N VAL A 100 -8.64 -7.88 5.50
CA VAL A 100 -9.24 -9.16 5.93
C VAL A 100 -10.75 -9.04 5.96
N ARG A 101 -11.28 -7.99 6.57
CA ARG A 101 -12.72 -7.74 6.62
C ARG A 101 -13.33 -7.66 5.23
N GLY A 102 -12.75 -6.85 4.35
CA GLY A 102 -13.24 -6.70 2.98
C GLY A 102 -13.22 -7.99 2.17
N ASN A 103 -12.24 -8.85 2.38
CA ASN A 103 -12.18 -10.16 1.73
C ASN A 103 -13.27 -11.10 2.25
N LEU A 104 -13.51 -11.11 3.56
CA LEU A 104 -14.58 -11.93 4.15
C LEU A 104 -15.97 -11.47 3.71
N GLU A 105 -16.21 -10.16 3.63
CA GLU A 105 -17.49 -9.60 3.18
C GLU A 105 -17.73 -9.85 1.68
N ARG A 106 -16.76 -9.53 0.83
CA ARG A 106 -16.96 -9.49 -0.63
C ARG A 106 -16.72 -10.83 -1.31
N ILE A 107 -15.76 -11.61 -0.83
CA ILE A 107 -15.38 -12.89 -1.43
C ILE A 107 -15.98 -14.03 -0.62
N GLY A 108 -15.89 -13.95 0.71
CA GLY A 108 -16.45 -14.97 1.61
C GLY A 108 -17.95 -14.83 1.85
N GLU A 109 -18.57 -13.74 1.38
CA GLU A 109 -20.00 -13.47 1.55
C GLU A 109 -20.47 -13.50 3.02
N VAL A 110 -19.55 -13.20 3.96
CA VAL A 110 -19.84 -13.15 5.39
C VAL A 110 -20.58 -11.84 5.71
N PRO A 111 -21.76 -11.90 6.34
CA PRO A 111 -22.49 -10.68 6.71
C PRO A 111 -21.66 -9.76 7.61
N GLY A 112 -21.68 -8.45 7.32
CA GLY A 112 -20.95 -7.44 8.11
C GLY A 112 -21.32 -7.44 9.57
N GLU A 113 -22.60 -7.68 9.90
CA GLU A 113 -23.08 -7.79 11.29
C GLU A 113 -22.41 -8.94 12.05
N LEU A 114 -22.18 -10.07 11.37
CA LEU A 114 -21.47 -11.21 11.95
C LEU A 114 -19.99 -10.87 12.16
N LEU A 115 -19.38 -10.20 11.20
CA LEU A 115 -17.98 -9.75 11.33
C LEU A 115 -17.77 -8.79 12.50
N ASP A 116 -18.73 -7.90 12.75
CA ASP A 116 -18.70 -7.00 13.91
C ASP A 116 -18.68 -7.75 15.26
N GLN A 117 -19.26 -8.97 15.30
CA GLN A 117 -19.28 -9.81 16.49
C GLN A 117 -18.04 -10.69 16.65
N ILE A 118 -17.47 -11.17 15.55
CA ILE A 118 -16.40 -12.20 15.59
C ILE A 118 -15.00 -11.69 15.30
N MET A 119 -14.87 -10.56 14.58
CA MET A 119 -13.55 -9.99 14.30
C MET A 119 -13.00 -9.26 15.52
N HIS A 120 -11.77 -9.58 15.86
CA HIS A 120 -10.98 -8.85 16.85
C HIS A 120 -9.99 -7.93 16.15
N PRO A 121 -9.51 -6.85 16.82
CA PRO A 121 -8.45 -6.00 16.29
C PRO A 121 -7.21 -6.82 15.94
N VAL A 122 -6.50 -6.41 14.88
CA VAL A 122 -5.23 -7.03 14.51
C VAL A 122 -4.22 -6.83 15.64
N VAL A 123 -3.61 -7.92 16.09
CA VAL A 123 -2.56 -7.88 17.11
C VAL A 123 -1.28 -7.34 16.49
N GLY A 124 -0.77 -6.24 17.05
CA GLY A 124 0.48 -5.63 16.63
C GLY A 124 1.70 -6.22 17.33
N MET A 125 2.88 -5.95 16.78
CA MET A 125 4.17 -6.31 17.39
C MET A 125 4.73 -5.19 18.28
N ASP A 126 4.04 -4.08 18.38
CA ASP A 126 4.43 -2.89 19.16
C ASP A 126 3.92 -2.91 20.60
N GLU A 127 3.30 -4.01 21.01
CA GLU A 127 2.93 -4.23 22.41
C GLU A 127 4.18 -4.55 23.25
N GLU A 128 4.21 -4.08 24.49
CA GLU A 128 5.28 -4.33 25.46
C GLU A 128 6.69 -3.85 25.04
N GLY A 129 6.76 -2.78 24.21
CA GLY A 129 8.04 -2.21 23.80
C GLY A 129 8.74 -2.94 22.66
N MET A 130 8.12 -3.95 22.07
CA MET A 130 8.59 -4.56 20.82
C MET A 130 8.37 -3.60 19.65
N GLN A 131 9.28 -3.62 18.70
CA GLN A 131 9.18 -2.82 17.48
C GLN A 131 8.92 -3.72 16.27
N PRO A 132 8.20 -3.24 15.25
CA PRO A 132 7.89 -4.01 14.04
C PRO A 132 9.10 -4.15 13.09
N PHE A 133 10.32 -4.13 13.65
CA PHE A 133 11.58 -4.26 12.95
C PHE A 133 12.48 -5.28 13.65
N ARG A 134 13.42 -5.85 12.90
CA ARG A 134 14.41 -6.81 13.42
C ARG A 134 13.80 -8.08 14.03
N TYR A 135 12.62 -8.48 13.53
CA TYR A 135 11.89 -9.65 14.03
C TYR A 135 12.12 -10.93 13.19
N ARG A 136 12.69 -10.78 11.99
CA ARG A 136 12.87 -11.90 11.07
C ARG A 136 14.07 -12.75 11.44
N ASN A 137 13.89 -14.07 11.41
CA ASN A 137 14.97 -15.07 11.55
C ASN A 137 15.57 -15.45 10.18
N LYS A 138 14.87 -15.15 9.08
CA LYS A 138 15.30 -15.45 7.71
C LYS A 138 15.00 -14.26 6.81
N ALA A 139 15.98 -13.86 6.01
CA ALA A 139 15.82 -12.85 4.99
C ALA A 139 16.24 -13.39 3.62
N GLN A 140 15.57 -12.92 2.57
CA GLN A 140 15.93 -13.22 1.18
C GLN A 140 16.25 -11.89 0.49
N PHE A 141 17.42 -11.80 -0.06
CA PHE A 141 17.89 -10.61 -0.77
C PHE A 141 17.98 -10.91 -2.26
N PRO A 142 17.25 -10.20 -3.13
CA PRO A 142 17.44 -10.34 -4.55
C PRO A 142 18.84 -9.86 -4.91
N SER A 143 19.58 -10.67 -5.67
CA SER A 143 20.86 -10.29 -6.25
C SER A 143 20.72 -10.19 -7.76
N GLY A 144 21.32 -9.15 -8.35
CA GLY A 144 21.40 -8.97 -9.80
C GLY A 144 22.82 -9.16 -10.30
N THR A 145 22.94 -9.49 -11.56
CA THR A 145 24.20 -9.48 -12.32
C THR A 145 24.37 -8.14 -13.01
#